data_6a77c6cece1d2b43b791cdf69c077b87
#
_entry.id   6a77c6cece1d2b43b791cdf69c077b87
#
_cell.length_a   1.000
_cell.length_b   1.000
_cell.length_c   1.000
_cell.angle_alpha   90.00
_cell.angle_beta   90.00
_cell.angle_gamma   90.00
#
_symmetry.space_group_name_H-M   'P 1'
#
loop_
_entity.id
_entity.type
_entity.pdbx_description
1 polymer ?
#
loop_
_entity_poly.entity_id
_entity_poly.type
_entity_poly.pdbx_seq_one_letter_code
_entity_poly.pdbx_strand_id
1 'polypeptide(L)'
;MYKRQSQTLLEVAADPRRLGAEIGFLSILHTWSSNLLSHYHIHCVVPAGGLSADHRQWIHTSHPLFLLPIPVLHTVFRKKFLDGLRQLYYKELLDCRGPAADFRDPAWFEDLAAKLGKKKWFVYAKPPFGGPAHVLRYLGRYTHRMAISNHRLLAFDGQRVSFRWRDYAHGNKQRVMTLDAVEFLHRFFLHVLPKGFVRIRHYGLLSNRFRKQLLPLAHELLAAQGRQQLPPPPLTDCDLWHCPHCGKAMRVVERFTAAQLYLARFDSS
;
A
#
# COMPACT_ATOMS: atom_id res chain seq x y z
N MET A 1 -3.53 -4.87 11.20
CA MET A 1 -4.12 -4.13 10.06
C MET A 1 -4.22 -5.00 8.80
N TYR A 2 -3.12 -5.49 8.17
CA TYR A 2 -3.13 -6.33 6.96
C TYR A 2 -4.14 -7.49 6.98
N LYS A 3 -4.12 -8.33 8.05
CA LYS A 3 -5.00 -9.50 8.16
C LYS A 3 -6.49 -9.12 8.06
N ARG A 4 -6.91 -8.05 8.74
CA ARG A 4 -8.32 -7.64 8.76
C ARG A 4 -8.74 -6.97 7.46
N GLN A 5 -7.84 -6.18 6.85
CA GLN A 5 -8.08 -5.60 5.54
C GLN A 5 -8.22 -6.68 4.45
N SER A 6 -7.30 -7.67 4.42
CA SER A 6 -7.39 -8.76 3.43
C SER A 6 -8.65 -9.62 3.60
N GLN A 7 -9.01 -9.97 4.82
CA GLN A 7 -10.24 -10.69 5.12
C GLN A 7 -11.48 -9.91 4.66
N THR A 8 -11.49 -8.58 4.84
CA THR A 8 -12.59 -7.73 4.40
C THR A 8 -12.77 -7.77 2.89
N LEU A 9 -11.69 -7.56 2.14
CA LEU A 9 -11.77 -7.56 0.68
C LEU A 9 -12.18 -8.91 0.13
N LEU A 10 -11.59 -10.01 0.63
CA LEU A 10 -11.91 -11.36 0.16
C LEU A 10 -13.36 -11.74 0.46
N GLU A 11 -13.84 -11.45 1.67
CA GLU A 11 -15.20 -11.78 2.08
C GLU A 11 -16.26 -10.98 1.32
N VAL A 12 -16.07 -9.66 1.21
CA VAL A 12 -17.02 -8.80 0.49
C VAL A 12 -17.02 -9.11 -1.01
N ALA A 13 -15.88 -9.49 -1.59
CA ALA A 13 -15.82 -9.87 -3.00
C ALA A 13 -16.47 -11.23 -3.27
N ALA A 14 -16.36 -12.19 -2.35
CA ALA A 14 -16.96 -13.51 -2.48
C ALA A 14 -18.48 -13.51 -2.29
N ASP A 15 -19.08 -12.46 -1.67
CA ASP A 15 -20.53 -12.35 -1.50
C ASP A 15 -21.22 -12.25 -2.88
N PRO A 16 -22.10 -13.24 -3.26
CA PRO A 16 -22.79 -13.22 -4.56
C PRO A 16 -23.67 -11.98 -4.79
N ARG A 17 -24.11 -11.32 -3.73
CA ARG A 17 -24.88 -10.06 -3.82
C ARG A 17 -24.00 -8.86 -4.19
N ARG A 18 -22.68 -9.06 -4.29
CA ARG A 18 -21.68 -8.01 -4.59
C ARG A 18 -20.93 -8.31 -5.88
N LEU A 19 -19.82 -9.04 -5.79
CA LEU A 19 -19.07 -9.47 -6.95
C LEU A 19 -19.25 -10.97 -7.22
N GLY A 20 -19.37 -11.78 -6.16
CA GLY A 20 -19.50 -13.23 -6.27
C GLY A 20 -18.24 -13.91 -6.80
N ALA A 21 -17.05 -13.34 -6.52
CA ALA A 21 -15.82 -13.83 -7.11
C ALA A 21 -14.67 -13.92 -6.11
N GLU A 22 -13.77 -14.85 -6.35
CA GLU A 22 -12.48 -14.96 -5.67
C GLU A 22 -11.49 -13.99 -6.31
N ILE A 23 -11.18 -12.92 -5.61
CA ILE A 23 -10.22 -11.90 -6.07
C ILE A 23 -8.80 -12.20 -5.62
N GLY A 24 -7.84 -11.57 -6.28
CA GLY A 24 -6.46 -11.47 -5.78
C GLY A 24 -6.00 -10.03 -5.78
N PHE A 25 -5.09 -9.66 -4.87
CA PHE A 25 -4.61 -8.29 -4.80
C PHE A 25 -3.26 -8.17 -4.09
N LEU A 26 -2.61 -7.03 -4.32
CA LEU A 26 -1.42 -6.60 -3.61
C LEU A 26 -1.81 -5.62 -2.52
N SER A 27 -1.22 -5.77 -1.33
CA SER A 27 -1.34 -4.82 -0.22
C SER A 27 0.02 -4.25 0.13
N ILE A 28 0.13 -2.93 0.19
CA ILE A 28 1.37 -2.20 0.46
C ILE A 28 1.16 -1.34 1.69
N LEU A 29 1.95 -1.55 2.75
CA LEU A 29 1.90 -0.71 3.95
C LEU A 29 2.55 0.64 3.69
N HIS A 30 1.84 1.67 4.06
CA HIS A 30 2.36 3.02 4.23
C HIS A 30 2.23 3.45 5.68
N THR A 31 3.25 4.14 6.19
CA THR A 31 3.31 4.58 7.58
C THR A 31 3.38 6.09 7.73
N TRP A 32 3.56 6.84 6.61
CA TRP A 32 3.82 8.29 6.62
C TRP A 32 2.76 9.10 5.90
N SER A 33 2.60 10.34 6.32
CA SER A 33 1.94 11.42 5.60
C SER A 33 2.96 12.30 4.87
N SER A 34 2.48 13.30 4.14
CA SER A 34 3.38 14.18 3.37
C SER A 34 4.29 15.05 4.23
N ASN A 35 3.95 15.29 5.50
CA ASN A 35 4.75 16.01 6.49
C ASN A 35 5.58 15.10 7.40
N LEU A 36 5.74 13.83 7.02
CA LEU A 36 6.50 12.80 7.74
C LEU A 36 5.90 12.41 9.11
N LEU A 37 4.68 12.80 9.43
CA LEU A 37 4.02 12.30 10.62
C LEU A 37 3.46 10.89 10.37
N SER A 38 3.29 10.14 11.45
CA SER A 38 2.72 8.80 11.41
C SER A 38 1.31 8.79 10.83
N HIS A 39 1.12 8.04 9.75
CA HIS A 39 -0.16 7.88 9.06
C HIS A 39 -0.27 6.47 8.48
N TYR A 40 -0.64 5.53 9.34
CA TYR A 40 -0.68 4.10 8.97
C TYR A 40 -1.89 3.79 8.09
N HIS A 41 -1.65 3.39 6.85
CA HIS A 41 -2.67 2.96 5.91
C HIS A 41 -2.14 1.90 4.94
N ILE A 42 -3.05 1.21 4.27
CA ILE A 42 -2.71 0.16 3.30
C ILE A 42 -3.24 0.56 1.93
N HIS A 43 -2.36 0.56 0.94
CA HIS A 43 -2.74 0.62 -0.46
C HIS A 43 -3.00 -0.78 -0.99
N CYS A 44 -4.13 -0.96 -1.68
CA CYS A 44 -4.47 -2.21 -2.34
C CYS A 44 -4.59 -1.98 -3.84
N VAL A 45 -3.94 -2.84 -4.62
CA VAL A 45 -4.12 -2.90 -6.07
C VAL A 45 -4.86 -4.19 -6.37
N VAL A 46 -6.08 -4.04 -6.89
CA VAL A 46 -7.05 -5.12 -7.07
C VAL A 46 -7.45 -5.17 -8.54
N PRO A 47 -7.44 -6.33 -9.21
CA PRO A 47 -8.03 -6.49 -10.54
C PRO A 47 -9.53 -6.14 -10.55
N ALA A 48 -10.04 -5.70 -11.68
CA ALA A 48 -11.46 -5.38 -11.85
C ALA A 48 -12.32 -6.64 -12.07
N GLY A 49 -12.15 -7.64 -11.22
CA GLY A 49 -12.85 -8.92 -11.27
C GLY A 49 -12.13 -10.01 -10.50
N GLY A 50 -12.60 -11.26 -10.64
CA GLY A 50 -12.04 -12.43 -10.00
C GLY A 50 -12.57 -13.73 -10.61
N LEU A 51 -12.10 -14.86 -10.10
CA LEU A 51 -12.56 -16.18 -10.52
C LEU A 51 -13.92 -16.51 -9.88
N SER A 52 -14.80 -17.16 -10.62
CA SER A 52 -15.99 -17.79 -10.04
C SER A 52 -15.57 -18.86 -9.00
N ALA A 53 -16.49 -19.20 -8.08
CA ALA A 53 -16.20 -20.19 -7.03
C ALA A 53 -15.85 -21.58 -7.58
N ASP A 54 -16.35 -21.94 -8.77
CA ASP A 54 -16.01 -23.18 -9.49
C ASP A 54 -14.78 -23.04 -10.40
N HIS A 55 -14.16 -21.86 -10.45
CA HIS A 55 -13.00 -21.50 -11.28
C HIS A 55 -13.20 -21.69 -12.80
N ARG A 56 -14.44 -21.66 -13.28
CA ARG A 56 -14.74 -21.83 -14.71
C ARG A 56 -14.89 -20.54 -15.48
N GLN A 57 -15.04 -19.43 -14.79
CA GLN A 57 -15.28 -18.13 -15.42
C GLN A 57 -14.51 -17.03 -14.69
N TRP A 58 -14.15 -15.99 -15.44
CA TRP A 58 -13.74 -14.72 -14.87
C TRP A 58 -14.97 -13.82 -14.71
N ILE A 59 -15.27 -13.42 -13.48
CA ILE A 59 -16.38 -12.52 -13.16
C ILE A 59 -15.85 -11.09 -13.16
N HIS A 60 -16.40 -10.27 -14.04
CA HIS A 60 -16.10 -8.84 -14.11
C HIS A 60 -16.93 -8.04 -13.12
N THR A 61 -16.42 -6.89 -12.69
CA THR A 61 -17.26 -5.93 -11.97
C THR A 61 -18.38 -5.44 -12.87
N SER A 62 -19.59 -5.35 -12.31
CA SER A 62 -20.75 -4.78 -12.99
C SER A 62 -20.71 -3.26 -13.06
N HIS A 63 -19.86 -2.61 -12.28
CA HIS A 63 -19.81 -1.15 -12.20
C HIS A 63 -18.46 -0.62 -12.74
N PRO A 64 -18.47 0.34 -13.67
CA PRO A 64 -17.25 0.81 -14.35
C PRO A 64 -16.30 1.61 -13.44
N LEU A 65 -16.81 2.20 -12.35
CA LEU A 65 -16.04 3.12 -11.50
C LEU A 65 -15.55 2.51 -10.19
N PHE A 66 -16.10 1.39 -9.75
CA PHE A 66 -15.68 0.73 -8.51
C PHE A 66 -15.84 -0.80 -8.58
N LEU A 67 -15.03 -1.51 -7.83
CA LEU A 67 -15.09 -2.96 -7.72
C LEU A 67 -16.10 -3.41 -6.66
N LEU A 68 -16.08 -2.80 -5.48
CA LEU A 68 -16.87 -3.14 -4.31
C LEU A 68 -17.45 -1.89 -3.65
N PRO A 69 -18.65 -1.94 -3.07
CA PRO A 69 -19.28 -0.78 -2.42
C PRO A 69 -18.50 -0.30 -1.20
N ILE A 70 -18.05 0.95 -1.23
CA ILE A 70 -17.26 1.58 -0.15
C ILE A 70 -17.97 1.52 1.21
N PRO A 71 -19.30 1.78 1.35
CA PRO A 71 -19.99 1.71 2.63
C PRO A 71 -19.94 0.32 3.27
N VAL A 72 -19.98 -0.73 2.44
CA VAL A 72 -19.87 -2.12 2.90
C VAL A 72 -18.46 -2.41 3.39
N LEU A 73 -17.46 -2.03 2.58
CA LEU A 73 -16.05 -2.24 2.93
C LEU A 73 -15.69 -1.58 4.27
N HIS A 74 -16.09 -0.33 4.49
CA HIS A 74 -15.74 0.36 5.74
C HIS A 74 -16.47 -0.26 6.95
N THR A 75 -17.71 -0.72 6.79
CA THR A 75 -18.47 -1.33 7.88
C THR A 75 -17.89 -2.67 8.28
N VAL A 76 -17.60 -3.55 7.31
CA VAL A 76 -16.99 -4.86 7.54
C VAL A 76 -15.57 -4.72 8.08
N PHE A 77 -14.77 -3.82 7.52
CA PHE A 77 -13.40 -3.58 8.00
C PHE A 77 -13.36 -3.06 9.43
N ARG A 78 -14.21 -2.07 9.77
CA ARG A 78 -14.32 -1.53 11.13
C ARG A 78 -14.64 -2.62 12.13
N LYS A 79 -15.69 -3.42 11.87
CA LYS A 79 -16.06 -4.54 12.74
C LYS A 79 -14.90 -5.51 12.93
N LYS A 80 -14.32 -6.04 11.83
CA LYS A 80 -13.21 -6.99 11.89
C LYS A 80 -11.98 -6.42 12.60
N PHE A 81 -11.69 -5.14 12.43
CA PHE A 81 -10.56 -4.51 13.07
C PHE A 81 -10.76 -4.40 14.59
N LEU A 82 -11.93 -3.93 15.03
CA LEU A 82 -12.25 -3.80 16.46
C LEU A 82 -12.33 -5.17 17.14
N ASP A 83 -12.94 -6.16 16.51
CA ASP A 83 -12.96 -7.54 17.01
C ASP A 83 -11.55 -8.10 17.15
N GLY A 84 -10.69 -7.84 16.14
CA GLY A 84 -9.31 -8.24 16.20
C GLY A 84 -8.48 -7.50 17.24
N LEU A 85 -8.77 -6.23 17.49
CA LEU A 85 -8.12 -5.45 18.53
C LEU A 85 -8.47 -5.99 19.91
N ARG A 86 -9.77 -6.27 20.16
CA ARG A 86 -10.24 -6.92 21.38
C ARG A 86 -9.59 -8.28 21.60
N GLN A 87 -9.51 -9.11 20.56
CA GLN A 87 -8.83 -10.41 20.65
C GLN A 87 -7.37 -10.29 21.07
N LEU A 88 -6.65 -9.29 20.56
CA LEU A 88 -5.25 -9.07 20.95
C LEU A 88 -5.16 -8.54 22.38
N TYR A 89 -6.06 -7.66 22.77
CA TYR A 89 -6.11 -7.10 24.12
C TYR A 89 -6.31 -8.19 25.18
N TYR A 90 -7.38 -8.97 25.06
CA TYR A 90 -7.70 -10.03 26.02
C TYR A 90 -6.75 -11.23 25.96
N LYS A 91 -5.89 -11.31 24.96
CA LYS A 91 -4.77 -12.26 24.90
C LYS A 91 -3.46 -11.66 25.41
N GLU A 92 -3.48 -10.46 25.97
CA GLU A 92 -2.30 -9.75 26.47
C GLU A 92 -1.19 -9.56 25.42
N LEU A 93 -1.57 -9.48 24.14
CA LEU A 93 -0.64 -9.31 23.02
C LEU A 93 -0.47 -7.84 22.58
N LEU A 94 -1.08 -6.90 23.32
CA LEU A 94 -0.90 -5.46 23.12
C LEU A 94 0.06 -4.92 24.16
N ASP A 95 1.00 -4.11 23.69
CA ASP A 95 1.89 -3.38 24.59
C ASP A 95 1.19 -2.10 25.09
N CYS A 96 0.69 -2.16 26.32
CA CYS A 96 0.05 -1.04 27.01
C CYS A 96 1.02 -0.35 27.96
N ARG A 97 2.18 0.14 27.45
CA ARG A 97 3.17 0.92 28.22
C ARG A 97 3.21 2.38 27.74
N GLY A 98 3.85 3.23 28.53
CA GLY A 98 3.99 4.65 28.20
C GLY A 98 2.64 5.34 28.03
N PRO A 99 2.40 6.07 26.92
CA PRO A 99 1.14 6.79 26.68
C PRO A 99 -0.11 5.90 26.60
N ALA A 100 0.07 4.58 26.49
CA ALA A 100 -1.02 3.61 26.46
C ALA A 100 -1.27 2.91 27.81
N ALA A 101 -0.64 3.37 28.89
CA ALA A 101 -0.70 2.71 30.19
C ALA A 101 -2.13 2.61 30.75
N ASP A 102 -2.96 3.63 30.53
CA ASP A 102 -4.36 3.64 30.99
C ASP A 102 -5.20 2.51 30.39
N PHE A 103 -4.83 2.03 29.20
CA PHE A 103 -5.52 0.92 28.53
C PHE A 103 -5.18 -0.46 29.11
N ARG A 104 -4.41 -0.55 30.19
CA ARG A 104 -4.32 -1.76 31.01
C ARG A 104 -5.62 -2.05 31.74
N ASP A 105 -6.38 -1.00 32.08
CA ASP A 105 -7.72 -1.13 32.63
C ASP A 105 -8.70 -1.48 31.50
N PRO A 106 -9.43 -2.62 31.58
CA PRO A 106 -10.41 -3.01 30.59
C PRO A 106 -11.51 -1.99 30.33
N ALA A 107 -11.89 -1.20 31.34
CA ALA A 107 -12.92 -0.16 31.19
C ALA A 107 -12.46 0.94 30.22
N TRP A 108 -11.21 1.41 30.36
CA TRP A 108 -10.62 2.39 29.45
C TRP A 108 -10.45 1.84 28.03
N PHE A 109 -10.05 0.58 27.91
CA PHE A 109 -9.92 -0.08 26.62
C PHE A 109 -11.25 -0.22 25.90
N GLU A 110 -12.31 -0.68 26.57
CA GLU A 110 -13.64 -0.84 25.96
C GLU A 110 -14.27 0.52 25.63
N ASP A 111 -14.07 1.55 26.44
CA ASP A 111 -14.50 2.91 26.11
C ASP A 111 -13.82 3.41 24.83
N LEU A 112 -12.50 3.20 24.71
CA LEU A 112 -11.77 3.49 23.46
C LEU A 112 -12.36 2.71 22.27
N ALA A 113 -12.57 1.40 22.42
CA ALA A 113 -13.12 0.56 21.36
C ALA A 113 -14.54 1.02 20.93
N ALA A 114 -15.38 1.41 21.90
CA ALA A 114 -16.70 1.97 21.65
C ALA A 114 -16.63 3.32 20.92
N LYS A 115 -15.73 4.23 21.34
CA LYS A 115 -15.49 5.52 20.68
C LYS A 115 -15.00 5.33 19.25
N LEU A 116 -14.08 4.39 19.01
CA LEU A 116 -13.60 4.04 17.67
C LEU A 116 -14.72 3.43 16.81
N GLY A 117 -15.61 2.66 17.39
CA GLY A 117 -16.78 2.08 16.72
C GLY A 117 -17.77 3.12 16.21
N LYS A 118 -17.88 4.25 16.90
CA LYS A 118 -18.76 5.38 16.50
C LYS A 118 -18.10 6.30 15.47
N LYS A 119 -16.76 6.31 15.35
CA LYS A 119 -16.06 7.15 14.36
C LYS A 119 -16.30 6.66 12.94
N LYS A 120 -16.28 7.62 11.99
CA LYS A 120 -16.28 7.31 10.56
C LYS A 120 -14.89 6.76 10.18
N TRP A 121 -14.87 5.55 9.64
CA TRP A 121 -13.67 4.94 9.09
C TRP A 121 -13.58 5.26 7.60
N PHE A 122 -12.39 5.52 7.10
CA PHE A 122 -12.22 5.89 5.70
C PHE A 122 -11.69 4.72 4.90
N VAL A 123 -12.46 4.32 3.90
CA VAL A 123 -12.02 3.48 2.79
C VAL A 123 -12.13 4.34 1.54
N TYR A 124 -11.04 4.49 0.84
CA TYR A 124 -10.97 5.24 -0.39
C TYR A 124 -10.70 4.30 -1.57
N ALA A 125 -11.57 4.28 -2.54
CA ALA A 125 -11.40 3.53 -3.77
C ALA A 125 -11.26 4.52 -4.94
N LYS A 126 -10.27 4.27 -5.78
CA LYS A 126 -10.09 5.01 -7.05
C LYS A 126 -10.75 4.25 -8.19
N PRO A 127 -11.19 4.96 -9.24
CA PRO A 127 -11.56 4.32 -10.49
C PRO A 127 -10.43 3.43 -11.03
N PRO A 128 -10.74 2.46 -11.91
CA PRO A 128 -9.75 1.59 -12.53
C PRO A 128 -8.61 2.37 -13.19
N PHE A 129 -7.42 1.78 -13.19
CA PHE A 129 -6.30 2.33 -13.94
C PHE A 129 -6.53 2.23 -15.45
N GLY A 130 -6.03 3.20 -16.19
CA GLY A 130 -6.07 3.21 -17.65
C GLY A 130 -5.11 2.23 -18.34
N GLY A 131 -4.69 1.15 -17.66
CA GLY A 131 -3.84 0.11 -18.22
C GLY A 131 -2.61 -0.25 -17.37
N PRO A 132 -1.84 -1.28 -17.79
CA PRO A 132 -0.71 -1.83 -17.03
C PRO A 132 0.38 -0.80 -16.70
N ALA A 133 0.70 0.10 -17.63
CA ALA A 133 1.71 1.15 -17.41
C ALA A 133 1.35 2.07 -16.24
N HIS A 134 0.05 2.40 -16.06
CA HIS A 134 -0.42 3.19 -14.94
C HIS A 134 -0.30 2.42 -13.62
N VAL A 135 -0.57 1.11 -13.61
CA VAL A 135 -0.38 0.24 -12.45
C VAL A 135 1.09 0.18 -12.06
N LEU A 136 2.01 -0.03 -13.01
CA LEU A 136 3.44 -0.08 -12.76
C LEU A 136 3.97 1.27 -12.24
N ARG A 137 3.53 2.38 -12.82
CA ARG A 137 3.88 3.73 -12.35
C ARG A 137 3.35 4.00 -10.95
N TYR A 138 2.14 3.53 -10.64
CA TYR A 138 1.57 3.61 -9.30
C TYR A 138 2.40 2.79 -8.31
N LEU A 139 2.66 1.52 -8.61
CA LEU A 139 3.46 0.63 -7.77
C LEU A 139 4.86 1.20 -7.53
N GLY A 140 5.54 1.68 -8.58
CA GLY A 140 6.86 2.28 -8.47
C GLY A 140 6.92 3.46 -7.49
N ARG A 141 5.87 4.29 -7.43
CA ARG A 141 5.80 5.41 -6.46
C ARG A 141 5.73 4.94 -5.01
N TYR A 142 5.13 3.77 -4.75
CA TYR A 142 4.83 3.30 -3.41
C TYR A 142 5.73 2.18 -2.92
N THR A 143 6.46 1.50 -3.81
CA THR A 143 7.33 0.37 -3.45
C THR A 143 8.78 0.80 -3.21
N HIS A 144 9.30 1.74 -3.99
CA HIS A 144 10.72 2.14 -3.94
C HIS A 144 11.01 3.35 -3.05
N ARG A 145 9.99 4.09 -2.62
CA ARG A 145 10.20 5.30 -1.83
C ARG A 145 9.86 5.05 -0.37
N MET A 146 10.74 5.48 0.52
CA MET A 146 10.47 5.60 1.95
C MET A 146 10.24 7.07 2.29
N ALA A 147 9.17 7.35 3.01
CA ALA A 147 8.80 8.61 3.64
C ALA A 147 8.92 9.87 2.78
N ILE A 148 10.07 10.16 2.18
CA ILE A 148 10.32 11.36 1.39
C ILE A 148 11.20 11.01 0.16
N SER A 149 11.00 11.72 -0.93
CA SER A 149 11.85 11.61 -2.14
C SER A 149 12.83 12.79 -2.21
N ASN A 150 14.01 12.56 -2.78
CA ASN A 150 15.09 13.56 -2.82
C ASN A 150 14.65 14.89 -3.42
N HIS A 151 13.81 14.90 -4.46
CA HIS A 151 13.34 16.15 -5.08
C HIS A 151 12.43 16.99 -4.18
N ARG A 152 11.98 16.46 -3.04
CA ARG A 152 11.23 17.21 -2.03
C ARG A 152 12.15 17.91 -1.04
N LEU A 153 13.39 17.45 -0.87
CA LEU A 153 14.39 18.12 -0.06
C LEU A 153 14.82 19.40 -0.79
N LEU A 154 14.84 20.51 -0.10
CA LEU A 154 15.15 21.82 -0.67
C LEU A 154 16.51 22.35 -0.19
N ALA A 155 16.75 22.25 1.11
CA ALA A 155 17.98 22.78 1.73
C ALA A 155 18.30 22.05 3.03
N PHE A 156 19.58 22.05 3.37
CA PHE A 156 20.11 21.70 4.67
C PHE A 156 21.22 22.69 5.02
N ASP A 157 21.10 23.39 6.13
CA ASP A 157 22.04 24.43 6.58
C ASP A 157 23.04 23.93 7.65
N GLY A 158 23.06 22.62 7.92
CA GLY A 158 23.84 21.99 8.99
C GLY A 158 23.05 21.77 10.27
N GLN A 159 21.96 22.49 10.48
CA GLN A 159 21.10 22.37 11.66
C GLN A 159 19.64 22.07 11.29
N ARG A 160 19.15 22.58 10.17
CA ARG A 160 17.74 22.49 9.76
C ARG A 160 17.61 21.91 8.35
N VAL A 161 16.55 21.12 8.17
CA VAL A 161 16.16 20.51 6.89
C VAL A 161 14.88 21.18 6.41
N SER A 162 14.91 21.75 5.20
CA SER A 162 13.73 22.31 4.52
C SER A 162 13.25 21.38 3.43
N PHE A 163 11.96 21.09 3.37
CA PHE A 163 11.39 20.19 2.36
C PHE A 163 9.96 20.59 1.97
N ARG A 164 9.54 20.19 0.77
CA ARG A 164 8.17 20.38 0.26
C ARG A 164 7.24 19.31 0.83
N TRP A 165 6.04 19.76 1.27
CA TRP A 165 4.98 18.86 1.71
C TRP A 165 3.62 19.34 1.18
N ARG A 166 2.62 18.45 1.20
CA ARG A 166 1.24 18.78 0.82
C ARG A 166 0.36 18.90 2.05
N ASP A 167 -0.27 20.05 2.17
CA ASP A 167 -1.24 20.34 3.22
C ASP A 167 -2.64 19.94 2.75
N TYR A 168 -2.99 18.68 3.00
CA TYR A 168 -4.28 18.11 2.60
C TYR A 168 -5.45 18.72 3.39
N ALA A 169 -5.22 19.20 4.62
CA ALA A 169 -6.24 19.81 5.46
C ALA A 169 -6.66 21.18 4.94
N HIS A 170 -5.75 21.91 4.27
CA HIS A 170 -5.99 23.27 3.79
C HIS A 170 -5.91 23.35 2.26
N GLY A 171 -6.78 22.58 1.59
CA GLY A 171 -6.95 22.66 0.14
C GLY A 171 -5.86 21.99 -0.69
N ASN A 172 -5.15 21.01 -0.13
CA ASN A 172 -4.13 20.23 -0.86
C ASN A 172 -2.99 21.11 -1.45
N LYS A 173 -2.66 22.20 -0.78
CA LYS A 173 -1.63 23.15 -1.23
C LYS A 173 -0.23 22.63 -0.97
N GLN A 174 0.69 22.90 -1.89
CA GLN A 174 2.09 22.63 -1.67
C GLN A 174 2.69 23.71 -0.78
N ARG A 175 3.37 23.31 0.30
CA ARG A 175 4.03 24.19 1.26
C ARG A 175 5.45 23.73 1.52
N VAL A 176 6.25 24.59 2.11
CA VAL A 176 7.60 24.27 2.63
C VAL A 176 7.51 24.11 4.14
N MET A 177 8.20 23.10 4.66
CA MET A 177 8.38 22.87 6.09
C MET A 177 9.87 22.84 6.39
N THR A 178 10.27 23.54 7.44
CA THR A 178 11.64 23.52 7.96
C THR A 178 11.59 22.94 9.36
N LEU A 179 12.39 21.91 9.59
CA LEU A 179 12.52 21.20 10.88
C LEU A 179 13.98 21.19 11.30
N ASP A 180 14.22 21.13 12.61
CA ASP A 180 15.54 20.80 13.11
C ASP A 180 15.97 19.42 12.59
N ALA A 181 17.25 19.22 12.29
CA ALA A 181 17.75 17.99 11.70
C ALA A 181 17.41 16.74 12.53
N VAL A 182 17.47 16.87 13.87
CA VAL A 182 17.11 15.77 14.80
C VAL A 182 15.63 15.42 14.68
N GLU A 183 14.73 16.40 14.65
CA GLU A 183 13.30 16.18 14.49
C GLU A 183 12.96 15.61 13.10
N PHE A 184 13.62 16.08 12.05
CA PHE A 184 13.49 15.50 10.72
C PHE A 184 13.90 14.02 10.69
N LEU A 185 15.06 13.69 11.26
CA LEU A 185 15.57 12.31 11.34
C LEU A 185 14.66 11.46 12.23
N HIS A 186 14.18 11.98 13.37
CA HIS A 186 13.21 11.28 14.22
C HIS A 186 11.97 10.89 13.41
N ARG A 187 11.32 11.84 12.73
CA ARG A 187 10.16 11.54 11.87
C ARG A 187 10.49 10.55 10.77
N PHE A 188 11.62 10.70 10.11
CA PHE A 188 12.04 9.80 9.04
C PHE A 188 12.23 8.37 9.54
N PHE A 189 12.92 8.18 10.68
CA PHE A 189 13.20 6.85 11.23
C PHE A 189 11.96 6.13 11.76
N LEU A 190 10.90 6.83 12.15
CA LEU A 190 9.61 6.21 12.48
C LEU A 190 9.03 5.36 11.32
N HIS A 191 9.50 5.60 10.09
CA HIS A 191 9.01 4.91 8.88
C HIS A 191 9.96 3.84 8.37
N VAL A 192 11.14 3.72 8.96
CA VAL A 192 12.10 2.64 8.64
C VAL A 192 11.60 1.35 9.29
N LEU A 193 11.18 0.43 8.44
CA LEU A 193 10.65 -0.86 8.90
C LEU A 193 11.81 -1.78 9.32
N PRO A 194 11.59 -2.67 10.32
CA PRO A 194 12.59 -3.63 10.73
C PRO A 194 13.09 -4.51 9.59
N LYS A 195 14.34 -4.98 9.68
CA LYS A 195 14.92 -5.93 8.72
C LYS A 195 14.01 -7.17 8.58
N GLY A 196 13.73 -7.56 7.33
CA GLY A 196 12.86 -8.71 7.03
C GLY A 196 11.36 -8.43 7.08
N PHE A 197 10.93 -7.21 7.40
CA PHE A 197 9.51 -6.88 7.37
C PHE A 197 8.95 -6.90 5.95
N VAL A 198 7.99 -7.79 5.70
CA VAL A 198 7.32 -7.92 4.41
C VAL A 198 6.30 -6.79 4.22
N ARG A 199 6.74 -5.74 3.51
CA ARG A 199 5.94 -4.53 3.27
C ARG A 199 4.86 -4.72 2.21
N ILE A 200 5.13 -5.55 1.20
CA ILE A 200 4.21 -5.88 0.12
C ILE A 200 3.72 -7.31 0.34
N ARG A 201 2.41 -7.48 0.38
CA ARG A 201 1.79 -8.79 0.59
C ARG A 201 0.80 -9.11 -0.51
N HIS A 202 0.78 -10.36 -0.93
CA HIS A 202 -0.10 -10.89 -1.96
C HIS A 202 -1.21 -11.70 -1.32
N TYR A 203 -2.45 -11.52 -1.77
CA TYR A 203 -3.63 -12.17 -1.22
C TYR A 203 -4.51 -12.77 -2.31
N GLY A 204 -5.39 -13.72 -1.89
CA GLY A 204 -6.32 -14.41 -2.76
C GLY A 204 -5.59 -15.18 -3.87
N LEU A 205 -6.09 -15.09 -5.10
CA LEU A 205 -5.49 -15.77 -6.26
C LEU A 205 -4.03 -15.34 -6.56
N LEU A 206 -3.61 -14.15 -6.10
CA LEU A 206 -2.22 -13.67 -6.25
C LEU A 206 -1.30 -14.11 -5.10
N SER A 207 -1.81 -14.80 -4.06
CA SER A 207 -0.98 -15.28 -2.96
C SER A 207 0.06 -16.31 -3.44
N ASN A 208 1.19 -16.41 -2.72
CA ASN A 208 2.26 -17.36 -3.08
C ASN A 208 1.78 -18.82 -3.17
N ARG A 209 0.73 -19.17 -2.40
CA ARG A 209 0.13 -20.50 -2.39
C ARG A 209 -0.59 -20.81 -3.68
N PHE A 210 -1.34 -19.86 -4.22
CA PHE A 210 -2.30 -20.12 -5.31
C PHE A 210 -1.88 -19.56 -6.65
N ARG A 211 -1.02 -18.54 -6.70
CA ARG A 211 -0.71 -17.79 -7.93
C ARG A 211 -0.15 -18.67 -9.07
N LYS A 212 0.59 -19.74 -8.75
CA LYS A 212 1.16 -20.63 -9.78
C LYS A 212 0.09 -21.36 -10.57
N GLN A 213 -1.05 -21.67 -9.95
CA GLN A 213 -2.17 -22.39 -10.55
C GLN A 213 -3.25 -21.41 -11.05
N LEU A 214 -3.64 -20.45 -10.23
CA LEU A 214 -4.80 -19.61 -10.54
C LEU A 214 -4.50 -18.42 -11.45
N LEU A 215 -3.25 -17.96 -11.52
CA LEU A 215 -2.92 -16.85 -12.42
C LEU A 215 -2.92 -17.25 -13.91
N PRO A 216 -2.33 -18.39 -14.33
CA PRO A 216 -2.49 -18.89 -15.70
C PRO A 216 -3.95 -19.13 -16.07
N LEU A 217 -4.72 -19.79 -15.20
CA LEU A 217 -6.14 -20.02 -15.40
C LEU A 217 -6.93 -18.70 -15.60
N ALA A 218 -6.66 -17.68 -14.76
CA ALA A 218 -7.28 -16.37 -14.92
C ALA A 218 -6.95 -15.73 -16.27
N HIS A 219 -5.72 -15.91 -16.77
CA HIS A 219 -5.31 -15.43 -18.10
C HIS A 219 -6.05 -16.17 -19.23
N GLU A 220 -6.17 -17.49 -19.15
CA GLU A 220 -6.91 -18.32 -20.12
C GLU A 220 -8.38 -17.89 -20.19
N LEU A 221 -9.04 -17.77 -19.06
CA LEU A 221 -10.44 -17.36 -18.99
C LEU A 221 -10.67 -15.95 -19.52
N LEU A 222 -9.76 -15.02 -19.25
CA LEU A 222 -9.81 -13.67 -19.80
C LEU A 222 -9.59 -13.63 -21.31
N ALA A 223 -8.68 -14.45 -21.82
CA ALA A 223 -8.43 -14.57 -23.26
C ALA A 223 -9.64 -15.18 -23.99
N ALA A 224 -10.28 -16.22 -23.43
CA ALA A 224 -11.48 -16.84 -23.96
C ALA A 224 -12.67 -15.86 -24.04
N GLN A 225 -12.72 -14.83 -23.21
CA GLN A 225 -13.72 -13.78 -23.24
C GLN A 225 -13.42 -12.65 -24.26
N GLY A 226 -12.44 -12.85 -25.15
CA GLY A 226 -12.09 -11.90 -26.22
C GLY A 226 -11.35 -10.64 -25.74
N ARG A 227 -10.94 -10.58 -24.49
CA ARG A 227 -10.05 -9.53 -23.99
C ARG A 227 -8.62 -9.91 -24.31
N GLN A 228 -8.12 -9.44 -25.45
CA GLN A 228 -6.70 -9.53 -25.77
C GLN A 228 -5.87 -9.02 -24.61
N GLN A 229 -4.90 -9.85 -24.17
CA GLN A 229 -3.81 -9.34 -23.36
C GLN A 229 -3.14 -8.23 -24.19
N LEU A 230 -3.27 -7.00 -23.70
CA LEU A 230 -2.39 -5.95 -24.23
C LEU A 230 -0.96 -6.45 -24.00
N PRO A 231 -0.15 -6.56 -25.07
CA PRO A 231 1.25 -6.89 -24.87
C PRO A 231 1.81 -5.93 -23.82
N PRO A 232 2.69 -6.42 -22.93
CA PRO A 232 3.35 -5.50 -22.01
C PRO A 232 3.89 -4.36 -22.87
N PRO A 233 3.66 -3.09 -22.47
CA PRO A 233 4.22 -1.96 -23.22
C PRO A 233 5.70 -2.28 -23.41
N PRO A 234 6.23 -2.15 -24.63
CA PRO A 234 7.64 -2.36 -24.85
C PRO A 234 8.34 -1.52 -23.78
N LEU A 235 9.18 -2.17 -22.98
CA LEU A 235 10.09 -1.47 -22.07
C LEU A 235 11.04 -0.71 -22.99
N THR A 236 10.58 0.41 -23.51
CA THR A 236 11.45 1.38 -24.15
C THR A 236 12.33 1.87 -23.02
N ASP A 237 13.58 1.47 -23.01
CA ASP A 237 14.61 1.91 -22.06
C ASP A 237 14.68 3.46 -21.99
N CYS A 238 14.03 4.15 -22.91
CA CYS A 238 14.07 5.60 -23.10
C CYS A 238 13.22 6.42 -22.13
N ASP A 239 12.10 5.86 -21.60
CA ASP A 239 11.16 6.67 -20.78
C ASP A 239 11.47 6.65 -19.28
N LEU A 240 12.40 5.83 -18.82
CA LEU A 240 12.68 5.65 -17.39
C LEU A 240 13.79 6.55 -16.84
N TRP A 241 14.66 7.05 -17.70
CA TRP A 241 15.90 7.71 -17.26
C TRP A 241 16.20 8.98 -18.07
N HIS A 242 15.69 10.10 -17.61
CA HIS A 242 16.14 11.40 -18.09
C HIS A 242 16.99 12.07 -17.01
N CYS A 243 18.08 12.67 -17.42
CA CYS A 243 18.94 13.42 -16.51
C CYS A 243 18.13 14.57 -15.87
N PRO A 244 18.03 14.64 -14.53
CA PRO A 244 17.26 15.69 -13.89
C PRO A 244 17.85 17.08 -14.07
N HIS A 245 19.09 17.17 -14.55
CA HIS A 245 19.80 18.42 -14.75
C HIS A 245 19.68 18.97 -16.17
N CYS A 246 19.76 18.11 -17.19
CA CYS A 246 19.73 18.55 -18.59
C CYS A 246 18.59 17.94 -19.45
N GLY A 247 17.73 17.08 -18.86
CA GLY A 247 16.62 16.45 -19.56
C GLY A 247 16.97 15.41 -20.62
N LYS A 248 18.26 15.17 -20.91
CA LYS A 248 18.68 14.17 -21.90
C LYS A 248 18.47 12.75 -21.40
N ALA A 249 18.22 11.82 -22.33
CA ALA A 249 18.11 10.40 -22.03
C ALA A 249 19.42 9.88 -21.40
N MET A 250 19.28 9.15 -20.28
CA MET A 250 20.40 8.50 -19.60
C MET A 250 20.54 7.06 -20.07
N ARG A 251 21.77 6.60 -20.30
CA ARG A 251 22.09 5.21 -20.62
C ARG A 251 22.46 4.46 -19.34
N VAL A 252 21.86 3.28 -19.13
CA VAL A 252 22.30 2.36 -18.07
C VAL A 252 23.68 1.82 -18.46
N VAL A 253 24.72 2.24 -17.76
CA VAL A 253 26.10 1.79 -17.99
C VAL A 253 26.39 0.50 -17.24
N GLU A 254 25.75 0.29 -16.08
CA GLU A 254 25.99 -0.88 -15.24
C GLU A 254 24.79 -1.19 -14.35
N ARG A 255 24.56 -2.47 -14.07
CA ARG A 255 23.52 -2.95 -13.14
C ARG A 255 24.19 -3.81 -12.08
N PHE A 256 24.09 -3.41 -10.83
CA PHE A 256 24.59 -4.18 -9.70
C PHE A 256 23.48 -5.00 -9.05
N THR A 257 23.76 -6.24 -8.75
CA THR A 257 22.94 -7.05 -7.84
C THR A 257 23.17 -6.60 -6.39
N ALA A 258 22.22 -6.92 -5.50
CA ALA A 258 22.38 -6.62 -4.08
C ALA A 258 23.68 -7.22 -3.47
N ALA A 259 24.11 -8.39 -3.95
CA ALA A 259 25.35 -9.04 -3.54
C ALA A 259 26.59 -8.26 -4.01
N GLN A 260 26.61 -7.77 -5.25
CA GLN A 260 27.70 -6.96 -5.79
C GLN A 260 27.83 -5.63 -5.07
N LEU A 261 26.71 -4.95 -4.74
CA LEU A 261 26.72 -3.74 -3.92
C LEU A 261 27.21 -3.99 -2.50
N TYR A 262 26.98 -5.17 -1.95
CA TYR A 262 27.47 -5.54 -0.62
C TYR A 262 29.00 -5.75 -0.65
N LEU A 263 29.52 -6.43 -1.67
CA LEU A 263 30.95 -6.69 -1.83
C LEU A 263 31.74 -5.41 -2.16
N ALA A 264 31.22 -4.51 -3.00
CA ALA A 264 31.86 -3.24 -3.33
C ALA A 264 32.06 -2.29 -2.12
N ARG A 265 31.34 -2.52 -1.02
CA ARG A 265 31.53 -1.76 0.24
C ARG A 265 32.77 -2.19 1.04
N PHE A 266 33.36 -3.32 0.74
CA PHE A 266 34.52 -3.86 1.45
C PHE A 266 35.83 -3.69 0.69
N ASP A 267 35.81 -3.30 -0.61
CA ASP A 267 36.99 -3.08 -1.44
C ASP A 267 37.48 -1.62 -1.48
N SER A 268 36.88 -0.74 -0.68
CA SER A 268 37.34 0.66 -0.54
C SER A 268 38.05 0.87 0.79
N SER A 269 39.17 0.16 1.02
CA SER A 269 40.11 0.43 2.09
C SER A 269 41.48 0.73 1.48
#